data_40a773eba5a11b801b25d0f7ef0d7dea
#
_entry.id   40a773eba5a11b801b25d0f7ef0d7dea
#
_cell.length_a   1.000
_cell.length_b   1.000
_cell.length_c   1.000
_cell.angle_alpha   90.00
_cell.angle_beta   90.00
_cell.angle_gamma   90.00
#
_symmetry.space_group_name_H-M   'P 1'
#
loop_
_entity.id
_entity.type
_entity.pdbx_description
1 polymer ?
#
loop_
_entity_poly.entity_id
_entity_poly.type
_entity_poly.pdbx_seq_one_letter_code
_entity_poly.pdbx_strand_id
1 'polypeptide(L)'
;GSSATAIVAGLIGANAIMDSPLPKEKLLELAIDIEGHPDNVVPSLLGGLCLTARTSSQRWRIIKCDWHDSIKAVVAIPAIRLSTSEARKVMPKNVPISDAVTNMGALTLLLNGLKTGNEELIKEGMFDKLHEPYRWKLIKGGLDVKDAALNAGALGCAISGAGPSILALCKKENGKNVSQA
;
A
#
# COMPACT_ATOMS: atom_id res chain seq x y z
N GLY A 1 1.87 9.10 -1.52
CA GLY A 1 1.73 8.96 -2.95
C GLY A 1 1.82 10.22 -3.79
N SER A 2 1.67 11.47 -3.24
CA SER A 2 1.63 12.69 -4.08
C SER A 2 2.93 12.97 -4.84
N SER A 3 4.12 12.74 -4.23
CA SER A 3 5.42 12.85 -4.94
C SER A 3 5.49 11.88 -6.10
N ALA A 4 5.17 10.62 -5.89
CA ALA A 4 5.17 9.58 -6.91
C ALA A 4 4.23 9.92 -8.08
N THR A 5 3.03 10.43 -7.77
CA THR A 5 2.06 10.86 -8.80
C THR A 5 2.62 12.03 -9.62
N ALA A 6 3.26 13.01 -8.97
CA ALA A 6 3.87 14.15 -9.65
C ALA A 6 5.04 13.71 -10.56
N ILE A 7 5.90 12.80 -10.09
CA ILE A 7 7.01 12.22 -10.87
C ILE A 7 6.47 11.50 -12.11
N VAL A 8 5.50 10.62 -11.92
CA VAL A 8 4.91 9.85 -13.03
C VAL A 8 4.23 10.77 -14.04
N ALA A 9 3.45 11.76 -13.58
CA ALA A 9 2.79 12.72 -14.47
C ALA A 9 3.81 13.57 -15.24
N GLY A 10 4.87 14.03 -14.58
CA GLY A 10 5.96 14.79 -15.23
C GLY A 10 6.68 13.97 -16.30
N LEU A 11 7.01 12.70 -16.00
CA LEU A 11 7.68 11.82 -16.97
C LEU A 11 6.77 11.50 -18.18
N ILE A 12 5.49 11.19 -17.95
CA ILE A 12 4.54 10.94 -19.04
C ILE A 12 4.36 12.19 -19.90
N GLY A 13 4.18 13.36 -19.26
CA GLY A 13 4.01 14.63 -19.96
C GLY A 13 5.24 15.00 -20.79
N ALA A 14 6.45 14.92 -20.22
CA ALA A 14 7.68 15.17 -20.94
C ALA A 14 7.86 14.20 -22.12
N ASN A 15 7.61 12.91 -21.91
CA ASN A 15 7.71 11.91 -22.98
C ASN A 15 6.72 12.20 -24.11
N ALA A 16 5.49 12.62 -23.79
CA ALA A 16 4.49 12.97 -24.80
C ALA A 16 4.89 14.19 -25.62
N ILE A 17 5.46 15.23 -24.99
CA ILE A 17 5.96 16.44 -25.68
C ILE A 17 7.12 16.11 -26.64
N MET A 18 7.87 15.05 -26.34
CA MET A 18 9.00 14.58 -27.15
C MET A 18 8.60 13.49 -28.17
N ASP A 19 7.33 13.40 -28.56
CA ASP A 19 6.79 12.38 -29.48
C ASP A 19 6.94 10.95 -28.97
N SER A 20 6.92 10.76 -27.64
CA SER A 20 6.92 9.47 -26.96
C SER A 20 8.10 8.53 -27.29
N PRO A 21 9.35 9.00 -27.21
CA PRO A 21 10.52 8.20 -27.58
C PRO A 21 10.81 7.05 -26.60
N LEU A 22 10.27 7.09 -25.37
CA LEU A 22 10.53 6.10 -24.36
C LEU A 22 9.34 5.17 -24.14
N PRO A 23 9.56 3.85 -24.11
CA PRO A 23 8.53 2.91 -23.74
C PRO A 23 8.19 2.99 -22.24
N LYS A 24 7.02 2.45 -21.86
CA LYS A 24 6.48 2.52 -20.50
C LYS A 24 7.43 1.93 -19.45
N GLU A 25 8.13 0.86 -19.79
CA GLU A 25 9.11 0.20 -18.95
C GLU A 25 10.26 1.14 -18.58
N LYS A 26 10.71 1.95 -19.55
CA LYS A 26 11.79 2.92 -19.33
C LYS A 26 11.33 4.10 -18.49
N LEU A 27 10.11 4.58 -18.69
CA LEU A 27 9.51 5.59 -17.83
C LEU A 27 9.39 5.09 -16.37
N LEU A 28 9.09 3.79 -16.18
CA LEU A 28 8.99 3.18 -14.87
C LEU A 28 10.35 3.09 -14.18
N GLU A 29 11.40 2.68 -14.89
CA GLU A 29 12.79 2.70 -14.37
C GLU A 29 13.16 4.11 -13.89
N LEU A 30 12.97 5.12 -14.74
CA LEU A 30 13.26 6.51 -14.39
C LEU A 30 12.45 6.99 -13.18
N ALA A 31 11.17 6.63 -13.10
CA ALA A 31 10.32 6.99 -11.96
C ALA A 31 10.83 6.37 -10.65
N ILE A 32 11.28 5.11 -10.69
CA ILE A 32 11.86 4.41 -9.53
C ILE A 32 13.18 5.05 -9.11
N ASP A 33 14.03 5.42 -10.08
CA ASP A 33 15.32 6.06 -9.80
C ASP A 33 15.14 7.45 -9.15
N ILE A 34 14.17 8.23 -9.61
CA ILE A 34 13.87 9.55 -9.05
C ILE A 34 13.27 9.46 -7.65
N GLU A 35 12.29 8.56 -7.42
CA GLU A 35 11.62 8.40 -6.12
C GLU A 35 12.49 7.65 -5.11
N GLY A 36 13.42 6.81 -5.59
CA GLY A 36 14.31 5.96 -4.78
C GLY A 36 13.69 4.63 -4.35
N HIS A 37 12.39 4.40 -4.60
CA HIS A 37 11.69 3.15 -4.30
C HIS A 37 10.42 2.97 -5.18
N PRO A 38 10.00 1.71 -5.48
CA PRO A 38 8.96 1.42 -6.47
C PRO A 38 7.53 1.50 -5.95
N ASP A 39 7.31 1.41 -4.65
CA ASP A 39 6.04 1.10 -3.99
C ASP A 39 4.88 2.04 -4.36
N ASN A 40 5.15 3.32 -4.64
CA ASN A 40 4.12 4.28 -5.05
C ASN A 40 4.17 4.60 -6.55
N VAL A 41 5.36 4.68 -7.17
CA VAL A 41 5.47 5.03 -8.61
C VAL A 41 4.95 3.91 -9.50
N VAL A 42 5.17 2.65 -9.11
CA VAL A 42 4.70 1.49 -9.88
C VAL A 42 3.18 1.45 -10.02
N PRO A 43 2.40 1.45 -8.93
CA PRO A 43 0.94 1.46 -9.05
C PRO A 43 0.40 2.78 -9.62
N SER A 44 1.10 3.91 -9.47
CA SER A 44 0.72 5.18 -10.11
C SER A 44 0.82 5.10 -11.64
N LEU A 45 1.82 4.41 -12.18
CA LEU A 45 2.01 4.25 -13.62
C LEU A 45 1.23 3.09 -14.23
N LEU A 46 1.17 1.95 -13.51
CA LEU A 46 0.59 0.70 -14.04
C LEU A 46 -0.88 0.50 -13.67
N GLY A 47 -1.32 1.12 -12.57
CA GLY A 47 -2.64 0.88 -11.99
C GLY A 47 -2.77 -0.52 -11.36
N GLY A 48 -3.86 -0.71 -10.59
CA GLY A 48 -4.20 -1.98 -9.97
C GLY A 48 -3.31 -2.35 -8.79
N LEU A 49 -3.38 -3.62 -8.38
CA LEU A 49 -2.53 -4.18 -7.33
C LEU A 49 -1.18 -4.59 -7.91
N CYS A 50 -0.12 -3.97 -7.42
CA CYS A 50 1.24 -4.25 -7.84
C CYS A 50 2.08 -4.74 -6.66
N LEU A 51 2.74 -5.87 -6.84
CA LEU A 51 3.77 -6.37 -5.93
C LEU A 51 5.15 -6.00 -6.50
N THR A 52 5.99 -5.43 -5.67
CA THR A 52 7.36 -5.11 -6.03
C THR A 52 8.32 -5.78 -5.07
N ALA A 53 9.33 -6.44 -5.60
CA ALA A 53 10.34 -7.13 -4.81
C ALA A 53 11.74 -6.88 -5.38
N ARG A 54 12.72 -6.76 -4.49
CA ARG A 54 14.11 -6.65 -4.89
C ARG A 54 14.72 -8.05 -4.98
N THR A 55 15.32 -8.37 -6.12
CA THR A 55 15.95 -9.67 -6.32
C THR A 55 17.33 -9.74 -5.65
N SER A 56 17.90 -10.94 -5.53
CA SER A 56 19.29 -11.13 -5.07
C SER A 56 20.31 -10.36 -5.93
N SER A 57 20.03 -10.18 -7.23
CA SER A 57 20.81 -9.35 -8.14
C SER A 57 20.51 -7.85 -8.05
N GLN A 58 19.84 -7.41 -6.99
CA GLN A 58 19.48 -6.01 -6.70
C GLN A 58 18.56 -5.35 -7.75
N ARG A 59 17.96 -6.12 -8.67
CA ARG A 59 16.97 -5.62 -9.65
C ARG A 59 15.56 -5.67 -9.06
N TRP A 60 14.72 -4.72 -9.45
CA TRP A 60 13.31 -4.75 -9.13
C TRP A 60 12.56 -5.75 -10.01
N ARG A 61 11.73 -6.56 -9.36
CA ARG A 61 10.69 -7.36 -10.01
C ARG A 61 9.35 -6.73 -9.68
N ILE A 62 8.54 -6.58 -10.71
CA ILE A 62 7.21 -5.98 -10.63
C ILE A 62 6.22 -7.01 -11.14
N ILE A 63 5.23 -7.32 -10.33
CA ILE A 63 4.20 -8.31 -10.62
C ILE A 63 2.86 -7.60 -10.48
N LYS A 64 2.04 -7.63 -11.52
CA LYS A 64 0.65 -7.22 -11.45
C LYS A 64 -0.16 -8.37 -10.85
N CYS A 65 -0.85 -8.12 -9.76
CA CYS A 65 -1.61 -9.13 -9.03
C CYS A 65 -3.09 -8.98 -9.32
N ASP A 66 -3.82 -10.11 -9.24
CA ASP A 66 -5.26 -10.13 -9.37
C ASP A 66 -5.91 -9.48 -8.15
N TRP A 67 -7.04 -8.82 -8.39
CA TRP A 67 -7.91 -8.23 -7.37
C TRP A 67 -9.33 -8.70 -7.63
N HIS A 68 -9.90 -9.42 -6.67
CA HIS A 68 -11.25 -9.97 -6.83
C HIS A 68 -12.31 -8.86 -6.76
N ASP A 69 -13.27 -8.88 -7.69
CA ASP A 69 -14.28 -7.84 -7.85
C ASP A 69 -15.21 -7.66 -6.64
N SER A 70 -15.32 -8.67 -5.77
CA SER A 70 -16.11 -8.57 -4.53
C SER A 70 -15.44 -7.72 -3.45
N ILE A 71 -14.14 -7.42 -3.57
CA ILE A 71 -13.38 -6.69 -2.57
C ILE A 71 -13.24 -5.23 -2.98
N LYS A 72 -13.44 -4.35 -2.02
CA LYS A 72 -13.32 -2.90 -2.17
C LYS A 72 -12.31 -2.35 -1.17
N ALA A 73 -11.49 -1.41 -1.64
CA ALA A 73 -10.64 -0.58 -0.80
C ALA A 73 -11.37 0.72 -0.44
N VAL A 74 -11.35 1.08 0.83
CA VAL A 74 -11.82 2.37 1.36
C VAL A 74 -10.63 3.05 2.02
N VAL A 75 -10.41 4.32 1.72
CA VAL A 75 -9.27 5.07 2.25
C VAL A 75 -9.77 6.25 3.08
N ALA A 76 -9.37 6.30 4.35
CA ALA A 76 -9.53 7.47 5.20
C ALA A 76 -8.29 8.35 5.10
N ILE A 77 -8.49 9.63 4.79
CA ILE A 77 -7.42 10.62 4.61
C ILE A 77 -7.57 11.68 5.71
N PRO A 78 -6.83 11.57 6.82
CA PRO A 78 -6.93 12.54 7.91
C PRO A 78 -6.29 13.88 7.51
N ALA A 79 -6.82 14.98 8.08
CA ALA A 79 -6.31 16.34 7.85
C ALA A 79 -5.03 16.65 8.65
N ILE A 80 -4.18 15.64 8.87
CA ILE A 80 -2.89 15.78 9.56
C ILE A 80 -1.76 15.54 8.58
N ARG A 81 -0.60 16.16 8.84
CA ARG A 81 0.61 15.93 8.06
C ARG A 81 1.54 14.98 8.82
N LEU A 82 2.00 13.95 8.15
CA LEU A 82 3.01 13.03 8.64
C LEU A 82 4.03 12.83 7.53
N SER A 83 5.28 13.18 7.79
CA SER A 83 6.33 12.96 6.80
C SER A 83 6.79 11.50 6.82
N THR A 84 7.20 10.99 5.65
CA THR A 84 7.80 9.65 5.53
C THR A 84 9.05 9.53 6.40
N SER A 85 9.81 10.63 6.57
CA SER A 85 10.98 10.69 7.45
C SER A 85 10.60 10.45 8.91
N GLU A 86 9.55 11.08 9.42
CA GLU A 86 9.06 10.87 10.79
C GLU A 86 8.56 9.43 10.99
N ALA A 87 7.81 8.90 10.03
CA ALA A 87 7.33 7.52 10.06
C ALA A 87 8.47 6.48 10.02
N ARG A 88 9.62 6.81 9.45
CA ARG A 88 10.82 5.96 9.47
C ARG A 88 11.59 6.03 10.78
N LYS A 89 11.61 7.19 11.45
CA LYS A 89 12.35 7.38 12.72
C LYS A 89 11.85 6.52 13.88
N VAL A 90 10.56 6.15 13.88
CA VAL A 90 9.98 5.32 14.94
C VAL A 90 10.20 3.82 14.72
N MET A 91 10.78 3.44 13.59
CA MET A 91 11.02 2.04 13.26
C MET A 91 12.18 1.46 14.07
N PRO A 92 12.08 0.24 14.59
CA PRO A 92 13.16 -0.44 15.28
C PRO A 92 14.28 -0.79 14.29
N LYS A 93 15.52 -0.83 14.79
CA LYS A 93 16.67 -1.27 13.97
C LYS A 93 16.68 -2.79 13.74
N ASN A 94 16.12 -3.53 14.67
CA ASN A 94 16.06 -5.00 14.65
C ASN A 94 14.65 -5.44 15.01
N VAL A 95 14.22 -6.56 14.44
CA VAL A 95 12.94 -7.21 14.76
C VAL A 95 13.16 -8.68 15.05
N PRO A 96 12.33 -9.33 15.90
CA PRO A 96 12.37 -10.76 16.10
C PRO A 96 12.16 -11.51 14.77
N ILE A 97 12.90 -12.60 14.56
CA ILE A 97 12.73 -13.45 13.36
C ILE A 97 11.29 -13.97 13.27
N SER A 98 10.67 -14.32 14.42
CA SER A 98 9.27 -14.75 14.47
C SER A 98 8.30 -13.72 13.88
N ASP A 99 8.54 -12.43 14.11
CA ASP A 99 7.69 -11.35 13.58
C ASP A 99 7.88 -11.18 12.07
N ALA A 100 9.12 -11.31 11.58
CA ALA A 100 9.40 -11.31 10.16
C ALA A 100 8.71 -12.50 9.45
N VAL A 101 8.79 -13.71 10.03
CA VAL A 101 8.11 -14.91 9.50
C VAL A 101 6.59 -14.72 9.49
N THR A 102 6.03 -14.17 10.57
CA THR A 102 4.59 -13.84 10.64
C THR A 102 4.17 -12.90 9.52
N ASN A 103 4.91 -11.82 9.28
CA ASN A 103 4.59 -10.87 8.21
C ASN A 103 4.71 -11.46 6.80
N MET A 104 5.67 -12.35 6.55
CA MET A 104 5.77 -13.07 5.27
C MET A 104 4.54 -13.97 5.06
N GLY A 105 4.10 -14.68 6.11
CA GLY A 105 2.86 -15.46 6.08
C GLY A 105 1.63 -14.59 5.82
N ALA A 106 1.48 -13.49 6.55
CA ALA A 106 0.38 -12.55 6.38
C ALA A 106 0.30 -11.99 4.96
N LEU A 107 1.43 -11.59 4.36
CA LEU A 107 1.47 -11.14 2.96
C LEU A 107 0.99 -12.23 2.00
N THR A 108 1.37 -13.48 2.21
CA THR A 108 0.95 -14.62 1.37
C THR A 108 -0.56 -14.85 1.47
N LEU A 109 -1.11 -14.80 2.69
CA LEU A 109 -2.55 -14.93 2.93
C LEU A 109 -3.32 -13.77 2.27
N LEU A 110 -2.85 -12.53 2.45
CA LEU A 110 -3.47 -11.35 1.86
C LEU A 110 -3.52 -11.42 0.34
N LEU A 111 -2.42 -11.75 -0.33
CA LEU A 111 -2.37 -11.84 -1.79
C LEU A 111 -3.32 -12.91 -2.31
N ASN A 112 -3.38 -14.08 -1.65
CA ASN A 112 -4.31 -15.13 -2.03
C ASN A 112 -5.76 -14.73 -1.76
N GLY A 113 -6.03 -14.13 -0.61
CA GLY A 113 -7.36 -13.61 -0.26
C GLY A 113 -7.86 -12.56 -1.25
N LEU A 114 -7.01 -11.60 -1.64
CA LEU A 114 -7.34 -10.58 -2.65
C LEU A 114 -7.60 -11.18 -4.04
N LYS A 115 -6.85 -12.21 -4.42
CA LYS A 115 -7.03 -12.90 -5.69
C LYS A 115 -8.33 -13.71 -5.74
N THR A 116 -8.69 -14.40 -4.65
CA THR A 116 -9.81 -15.35 -4.60
C THR A 116 -11.09 -14.75 -4.03
N GLY A 117 -11.03 -13.56 -3.41
CA GLY A 117 -12.13 -12.97 -2.66
C GLY A 117 -12.39 -13.66 -1.32
N ASN A 118 -11.44 -14.45 -0.81
CA ASN A 118 -11.58 -15.15 0.47
C ASN A 118 -11.41 -14.18 1.65
N GLU A 119 -12.51 -13.93 2.36
CA GLU A 119 -12.58 -12.95 3.44
C GLU A 119 -11.69 -13.32 4.64
N GLU A 120 -11.62 -14.60 4.98
CA GLU A 120 -10.83 -15.10 6.11
C GLU A 120 -9.33 -14.88 5.86
N LEU A 121 -8.87 -15.23 4.66
CA LEU A 121 -7.48 -14.99 4.27
C LEU A 121 -7.13 -13.50 4.23
N ILE A 122 -8.08 -12.63 3.85
CA ILE A 122 -7.85 -11.18 3.89
C ILE A 122 -7.75 -10.70 5.33
N LYS A 123 -8.64 -11.13 6.23
CA LYS A 123 -8.61 -10.76 7.66
C LYS A 123 -7.29 -11.14 8.31
N GLU A 124 -6.86 -12.37 8.12
CA GLU A 124 -5.59 -12.86 8.67
C GLU A 124 -4.38 -12.19 8.00
N GLY A 125 -4.46 -11.90 6.70
CA GLY A 125 -3.40 -11.29 5.93
C GLY A 125 -3.20 -9.78 6.17
N MET A 126 -4.19 -9.09 6.77
CA MET A 126 -4.09 -7.67 7.14
C MET A 126 -3.42 -7.45 8.49
N PHE A 127 -2.64 -8.38 8.95
CA PHE A 127 -1.91 -8.34 10.20
C PHE A 127 -0.45 -7.95 9.99
N ASP A 128 0.04 -6.94 10.73
CA ASP A 128 1.42 -6.47 10.63
C ASP A 128 2.08 -6.32 12.01
N LYS A 129 3.25 -6.92 12.15
CA LYS A 129 4.12 -6.80 13.34
C LYS A 129 5.33 -5.91 13.12
N LEU A 130 5.60 -5.51 11.87
CA LEU A 130 6.85 -4.83 11.54
C LEU A 130 6.72 -3.31 11.50
N HIS A 131 5.56 -2.76 11.16
CA HIS A 131 5.36 -1.32 10.96
C HIS A 131 4.27 -0.74 11.85
N GLU A 132 3.08 -1.33 11.85
CA GLU A 132 1.90 -0.80 12.53
C GLU A 132 2.10 -0.61 14.04
N PRO A 133 2.72 -1.53 14.79
CA PRO A 133 2.91 -1.37 16.23
C PRO A 133 3.68 -0.10 16.60
N TYR A 134 4.52 0.38 15.70
CA TYR A 134 5.34 1.58 15.90
C TYR A 134 4.71 2.85 15.34
N ARG A 135 3.90 2.74 14.28
CA ARG A 135 3.38 3.88 13.51
C ARG A 135 2.02 4.38 13.96
N TRP A 136 1.14 3.53 14.51
CA TRP A 136 -0.18 3.94 14.97
C TRP A 136 -0.15 5.13 15.93
N LYS A 137 0.82 5.21 16.82
CA LYS A 137 1.01 6.33 17.75
C LYS A 137 1.26 7.69 17.08
N LEU A 138 1.65 7.69 15.81
CA LEU A 138 1.86 8.92 15.04
C LEU A 138 0.56 9.45 14.40
N ILE A 139 -0.49 8.65 14.39
CA ILE A 139 -1.77 8.98 13.75
C ILE A 139 -2.82 9.16 14.84
N LYS A 140 -2.98 10.41 15.31
CA LYS A 140 -3.97 10.72 16.34
C LYS A 140 -5.37 10.33 15.86
N GLY A 141 -6.10 9.54 16.67
CA GLY A 141 -7.42 8.99 16.32
C GLY A 141 -7.37 7.84 15.30
N GLY A 142 -6.18 7.41 14.86
CA GLY A 142 -6.05 6.36 13.84
C GLY A 142 -6.60 5.00 14.28
N LEU A 143 -6.43 4.63 15.54
CA LEU A 143 -7.02 3.40 16.10
C LEU A 143 -8.54 3.48 16.20
N ASP A 144 -9.10 4.65 16.53
CA ASP A 144 -10.54 4.85 16.56
C ASP A 144 -11.15 4.68 15.15
N VAL A 145 -10.48 5.21 14.12
CA VAL A 145 -10.86 5.01 12.71
C VAL A 145 -10.77 3.54 12.31
N LYS A 146 -9.73 2.83 12.73
CA LYS A 146 -9.58 1.39 12.51
C LYS A 146 -10.74 0.62 13.12
N ASP A 147 -11.06 0.89 14.38
CA ASP A 147 -12.13 0.21 15.11
C ASP A 147 -13.51 0.52 14.50
N ALA A 148 -13.76 1.78 14.12
CA ALA A 148 -14.98 2.18 13.44
C ALA A 148 -15.14 1.43 12.09
N ALA A 149 -14.08 1.37 11.29
CA ALA A 149 -14.09 0.66 10.01
C ALA A 149 -14.36 -0.85 10.19
N LEU A 150 -13.74 -1.50 11.17
CA LEU A 150 -13.95 -2.92 11.48
C LEU A 150 -15.39 -3.17 11.94
N ASN A 151 -15.94 -2.33 12.82
CA ASN A 151 -17.31 -2.40 13.29
C ASN A 151 -18.34 -2.18 12.16
N ALA A 152 -17.98 -1.39 11.14
CA ALA A 152 -18.81 -1.17 9.95
C ALA A 152 -18.69 -2.28 8.89
N GLY A 153 -17.92 -3.34 9.15
CA GLY A 153 -17.81 -4.52 8.28
C GLY A 153 -16.56 -4.53 7.39
N ALA A 154 -15.50 -3.79 7.74
CA ALA A 154 -14.20 -4.00 7.12
C ALA A 154 -13.62 -5.37 7.51
N LEU A 155 -12.97 -6.03 6.55
CA LEU A 155 -12.24 -7.28 6.75
C LEU A 155 -10.90 -7.06 7.45
N GLY A 156 -10.31 -5.91 7.21
CA GLY A 156 -9.06 -5.48 7.83
C GLY A 156 -8.82 -4.01 7.58
N CYS A 157 -7.97 -3.40 8.40
CA CYS A 157 -7.65 -1.99 8.33
C CYS A 157 -6.17 -1.80 8.67
N ALA A 158 -5.45 -1.08 7.82
CA ALA A 158 -4.00 -0.89 7.92
C ALA A 158 -3.59 0.55 7.59
N ILE A 159 -2.41 0.94 8.04
CA ILE A 159 -1.81 2.21 7.63
C ILE A 159 -1.39 2.11 6.16
N SER A 160 -1.83 3.05 5.34
CA SER A 160 -1.43 3.12 3.93
C SER A 160 -0.03 3.73 3.79
N GLY A 161 0.94 2.89 3.43
CA GLY A 161 2.35 3.28 3.30
C GLY A 161 2.95 3.79 4.61
N ALA A 162 3.48 5.02 4.60
CA ALA A 162 3.99 5.66 5.81
C ALA A 162 2.90 6.24 6.71
N GLY A 163 1.67 6.33 6.23
CA GLY A 163 0.57 7.09 6.81
C GLY A 163 0.60 8.56 6.33
N PRO A 164 -0.27 9.44 6.85
CA PRO A 164 -1.29 9.17 7.87
C PRO A 164 -2.56 8.51 7.32
N SER A 165 -2.66 8.31 6.00
CA SER A 165 -3.84 7.66 5.40
C SER A 165 -3.99 6.22 5.89
N ILE A 166 -5.24 5.80 6.06
CA ILE A 166 -5.62 4.48 6.55
C ILE A 166 -6.40 3.77 5.45
N LEU A 167 -6.06 2.52 5.18
CA LEU A 167 -6.70 1.67 4.20
C LEU A 167 -7.54 0.62 4.90
N ALA A 168 -8.82 0.55 4.58
CA ALA A 168 -9.70 -0.55 4.95
C ALA A 168 -10.05 -1.39 3.73
N LEU A 169 -10.03 -2.71 3.88
CA LEU A 169 -10.53 -3.66 2.89
C LEU A 169 -11.88 -4.20 3.35
N CYS A 170 -12.86 -4.22 2.48
CA CYS A 170 -14.20 -4.70 2.79
C CYS A 170 -14.83 -5.39 1.59
N LYS A 171 -15.94 -6.11 1.81
CA LYS A 171 -16.81 -6.54 0.72
C LYS A 171 -17.38 -5.32 0.01
N LYS A 172 -17.60 -5.42 -1.28
CA LYS A 172 -18.14 -4.34 -2.11
C LYS A 172 -19.47 -3.80 -1.57
N GLU A 173 -20.32 -4.68 -1.05
CA GLU A 173 -21.59 -4.33 -0.42
C GLU A 173 -21.46 -3.49 0.84
N ASN A 174 -20.39 -3.71 1.63
CA ASN A 174 -20.11 -2.96 2.86
C ASN A 174 -19.37 -1.63 2.63
N GLY A 175 -18.93 -1.36 1.40
CA GLY A 175 -18.08 -0.21 1.08
C GLY A 175 -18.68 1.14 1.48
N LYS A 176 -20.01 1.29 1.38
CA LYS A 176 -20.70 2.51 1.81
C LYS A 176 -20.69 2.68 3.34
N ASN A 177 -20.99 1.62 4.07
CA ASN A 177 -21.01 1.64 5.53
C ASN A 177 -19.62 1.96 6.08
N VAL A 178 -18.60 1.26 5.58
CA VAL A 178 -17.19 1.48 5.98
C VAL A 178 -16.70 2.88 5.64
N SER A 179 -17.18 3.49 4.56
CA SER A 179 -16.77 4.85 4.19
C SER A 179 -17.48 5.96 5.00
N GLN A 180 -18.54 5.64 5.71
CA GLN A 180 -19.34 6.59 6.51
C GLN A 180 -19.07 6.46 8.03
N ALA A 181 -18.39 5.38 8.44
CA ALA A 181 -18.01 5.15 9.83
C ALA A 181 -16.79 5.99 10.23
#